data_b0478324c87a98a929c21e79b85bef6d
#
_entry.id   b0478324c87a98a929c21e79b85bef6d
#
_cell.length_a   1.000
_cell.length_b   1.000
_cell.length_c   1.000
_cell.angle_alpha   90.00
_cell.angle_beta   90.00
_cell.angle_gamma   90.00
#
_symmetry.space_group_name_H-M   'P 1'
#
loop_
_entity.id
_entity.type
_entity.pdbx_description
1 polymer ?
#
loop_
_entity_poly.entity_id
_entity_poly.type
_entity_poly.pdbx_seq_one_letter_code
_entity_poly.pdbx_strand_id
1 'polypeptide(L)'
;MGAIDVHNLSKSYGKVRALNGVSFSVERGELFGLIGPDGAGKTTLFRLLTTLINPDEGSATVDGCDIEKDNLDIRQRVGYMPGRFSLYPDLSVEENLQFFAALFGVTVEESYDLIEPIYKQI
;
A
#
# COMPACT_ATOMS: atom_id res chain seq x y z
N MET A 1 -19.68 0.65 -2.44
CA MET A 1 -18.30 1.14 -2.59
C MET A 1 -17.36 0.20 -1.86
N GLY A 2 -16.37 -0.34 -2.55
CA GLY A 2 -15.41 -1.26 -1.97
C GLY A 2 -14.33 -0.56 -1.16
N ALA A 3 -13.45 -1.33 -0.54
CA ALA A 3 -12.28 -0.81 0.13
C ALA A 3 -11.31 -0.18 -0.89
N ILE A 4 -11.20 -0.81 -2.06
CA ILE A 4 -10.40 -0.31 -3.18
C ILE A 4 -11.25 -0.42 -4.43
N ASP A 5 -11.35 0.68 -5.20
CA ASP A 5 -12.02 0.72 -6.48
C ASP A 5 -11.08 1.32 -7.51
N VAL A 6 -10.80 0.57 -8.59
CA VAL A 6 -9.88 0.98 -9.65
C VAL A 6 -10.61 1.02 -10.98
N HIS A 7 -10.49 2.13 -11.71
CA HIS A 7 -11.19 2.36 -12.96
C HIS A 7 -10.24 2.79 -14.07
N ASN A 8 -10.01 1.91 -15.05
CA ASN A 8 -9.22 2.18 -16.26
C ASN A 8 -7.86 2.79 -15.97
N LEU A 9 -7.20 2.30 -14.94
CA LEU A 9 -5.93 2.84 -14.47
C LEU A 9 -4.81 2.49 -15.44
N SER A 10 -4.05 3.49 -15.84
CA SER A 10 -2.94 3.34 -16.78
C SER A 10 -1.71 4.11 -16.30
N LYS A 11 -0.55 3.53 -16.52
CA LYS A 11 0.74 4.15 -16.18
C LYS A 11 1.82 3.66 -17.12
N SER A 12 2.60 4.61 -17.65
CA SER A 12 3.74 4.32 -18.51
C SER A 12 5.01 4.92 -17.94
N TYR A 13 6.12 4.29 -18.22
CA TYR A 13 7.46 4.80 -17.96
C TYR A 13 8.18 4.91 -19.30
N GLY A 14 8.24 6.13 -19.86
CA GLY A 14 8.76 6.33 -21.21
C GLY A 14 7.94 5.53 -22.23
N LYS A 15 8.57 4.57 -22.89
CA LYS A 15 7.91 3.71 -23.89
C LYS A 15 7.28 2.45 -23.30
N VAL A 16 7.51 2.19 -22.02
CA VAL A 16 7.00 0.98 -21.35
C VAL A 16 5.67 1.29 -20.69
N ARG A 17 4.61 0.61 -21.12
CA ARG A 17 3.29 0.76 -20.52
C ARG A 17 3.13 -0.28 -19.42
N ALA A 18 3.36 0.14 -18.17
CA ALA A 18 3.30 -0.75 -17.01
C ALA A 18 1.89 -1.21 -16.68
N LEU A 19 0.90 -0.31 -16.80
CA LEU A 19 -0.52 -0.64 -16.62
C LEU A 19 -1.30 -0.09 -17.81
N ASN A 20 -2.27 -0.86 -18.30
CA ASN A 20 -3.06 -0.53 -19.47
C ASN A 20 -4.55 -0.73 -19.19
N GLY A 21 -5.20 0.30 -18.66
CA GLY A 21 -6.65 0.28 -18.45
C GLY A 21 -7.13 -0.76 -17.47
N VAL A 22 -6.46 -0.90 -16.33
CA VAL A 22 -6.80 -1.90 -15.31
C VAL A 22 -8.01 -1.43 -14.50
N SER A 23 -8.98 -2.34 -14.31
CA SER A 23 -10.17 -2.07 -13.51
C SER A 23 -10.47 -3.27 -12.62
N PHE A 24 -10.69 -3.02 -11.32
CA PHE A 24 -11.13 -4.04 -10.37
C PHE A 24 -11.62 -3.36 -9.09
N SER A 25 -12.20 -4.15 -8.21
CA SER A 25 -12.69 -3.69 -6.91
C SER A 25 -12.35 -4.72 -5.84
N VAL A 26 -12.03 -4.24 -4.64
CA VAL A 26 -11.75 -5.07 -3.47
C VAL A 26 -12.74 -4.68 -2.38
N GLU A 27 -13.45 -5.67 -1.85
CA GLU A 27 -14.42 -5.46 -0.78
C GLU A 27 -13.72 -5.29 0.57
N ARG A 28 -14.39 -4.62 1.50
CA ARG A 28 -13.87 -4.45 2.86
C ARG A 28 -13.69 -5.80 3.54
N GLY A 29 -12.54 -5.97 4.19
CA GLY A 29 -12.20 -7.21 4.88
C GLY A 29 -11.78 -8.35 3.98
N GLU A 30 -11.70 -8.12 2.66
CA GLU A 30 -11.32 -9.14 1.69
C GLU A 30 -9.81 -9.27 1.60
N LEU A 31 -9.32 -10.50 1.54
CA LEU A 31 -7.93 -10.80 1.20
C LEU A 31 -7.86 -10.97 -0.31
N PHE A 32 -7.21 -10.03 -0.99
CA PHE A 32 -7.16 -9.96 -2.45
C PHE A 32 -5.73 -10.14 -2.94
N GLY A 33 -5.52 -11.01 -3.91
CA GLY A 33 -4.20 -11.30 -4.47
C GLY A 33 -4.07 -10.82 -5.91
N LEU A 34 -2.88 -10.29 -6.24
CA LEU A 34 -2.49 -9.96 -7.60
C LEU A 34 -1.41 -10.95 -8.02
N ILE A 35 -1.67 -11.67 -9.11
CA ILE A 35 -0.77 -12.70 -9.59
C ILE A 35 -0.34 -12.36 -11.02
N GLY A 36 0.93 -12.54 -11.31
CA GLY A 36 1.48 -12.32 -12.64
C GLY A 36 3.00 -12.36 -12.62
N PRO A 37 3.62 -12.50 -13.79
CA PRO A 37 5.08 -12.51 -13.89
C PRO A 37 5.68 -11.14 -13.55
N ASP A 38 6.99 -11.11 -13.34
CA ASP A 38 7.71 -9.86 -13.18
C ASP A 38 7.49 -8.99 -14.42
N GLY A 39 7.28 -7.68 -14.20
CA GLY A 39 6.97 -6.76 -15.27
C GLY A 39 5.49 -6.67 -15.64
N ALA A 40 4.61 -7.40 -14.95
CA ALA A 40 3.16 -7.32 -15.20
C ALA A 40 2.48 -6.07 -14.60
N GLY A 41 3.24 -5.20 -13.94
CA GLY A 41 2.70 -3.95 -13.38
C GLY A 41 2.25 -4.04 -11.93
N LYS A 42 2.46 -5.15 -11.24
CA LYS A 42 2.03 -5.30 -9.84
C LYS A 42 2.60 -4.22 -8.92
N THR A 43 3.91 -4.01 -9.00
CA THR A 43 4.57 -2.99 -8.17
C THR A 43 4.08 -1.59 -8.51
N THR A 44 3.87 -1.30 -9.79
CA THR A 44 3.33 -0.02 -10.24
C THR A 44 1.94 0.21 -9.66
N LEU A 45 1.09 -0.81 -9.67
CA LEU A 45 -0.25 -0.72 -9.10
C LEU A 45 -0.20 -0.41 -7.60
N PHE A 46 0.64 -1.11 -6.83
CA PHE A 46 0.80 -0.81 -5.41
C PHE A 46 1.30 0.61 -5.16
N ARG A 47 2.21 1.10 -5.97
CA ARG A 47 2.72 2.48 -5.85
C ARG A 47 1.64 3.52 -6.13
N LEU A 48 0.76 3.25 -7.09
CA LEU A 48 -0.38 4.14 -7.38
C LEU A 48 -1.38 4.13 -6.22
N LEU A 49 -1.74 2.97 -5.71
CA LEU A 49 -2.73 2.85 -4.64
C LEU A 49 -2.22 3.41 -3.30
N THR A 50 -0.92 3.40 -3.09
CA THR A 50 -0.30 4.00 -1.90
C THR A 50 0.14 5.44 -2.11
N THR A 51 -0.19 6.02 -3.24
CA THR A 51 0.05 7.44 -3.59
C THR A 51 1.52 7.83 -3.77
N LEU A 52 2.39 6.87 -4.02
CA LEU A 52 3.80 7.16 -4.27
C LEU A 52 4.04 7.75 -5.66
N ILE A 53 3.19 7.42 -6.63
CA ILE A 53 3.21 7.95 -7.99
C ILE A 53 1.79 8.27 -8.44
N ASN A 54 1.66 9.10 -9.47
CA ASN A 54 0.35 9.45 -10.04
C ASN A 54 0.07 8.66 -11.32
N PRO A 55 -1.19 8.32 -11.60
CA PRO A 55 -1.54 7.65 -12.85
C PRO A 55 -1.47 8.61 -14.05
N ASP A 56 -1.28 8.05 -15.24
CA ASP A 56 -1.38 8.81 -16.48
C ASP A 56 -2.84 8.95 -16.92
N GLU A 57 -3.63 7.90 -16.71
CA GLU A 57 -5.06 7.87 -17.04
C GLU A 57 -5.80 7.03 -16.00
N GLY A 58 -7.10 7.26 -15.91
CA GLY A 58 -7.97 6.53 -15.01
C GLY A 58 -8.01 7.11 -13.61
N SER A 59 -8.67 6.40 -12.73
CA SER A 59 -8.87 6.83 -11.35
C SER A 59 -8.91 5.63 -10.41
N ALA A 60 -8.71 5.91 -9.12
CA ALA A 60 -8.85 4.89 -8.09
C ALA A 60 -9.18 5.56 -6.76
N THR A 61 -9.89 4.81 -5.92
CA THR A 61 -10.13 5.21 -4.53
C THR A 61 -9.65 4.12 -3.59
N VAL A 62 -9.12 4.53 -2.45
CA VAL A 62 -8.71 3.65 -1.36
C VAL A 62 -9.42 4.13 -0.12
N ASP A 63 -10.24 3.27 0.46
CA ASP A 63 -11.08 3.61 1.62
C ASP A 63 -11.92 4.88 1.38
N GLY A 64 -12.45 5.02 0.16
CA GLY A 64 -13.24 6.18 -0.25
C GLY A 64 -12.44 7.43 -0.60
N CYS A 65 -11.12 7.40 -0.47
CA CYS A 65 -10.24 8.53 -0.73
C CYS A 65 -9.62 8.43 -2.13
N ASP A 66 -9.61 9.52 -2.87
CA ASP A 66 -9.04 9.58 -4.21
C ASP A 66 -7.52 9.56 -4.15
N ILE A 67 -6.88 8.73 -4.99
CA ILE A 67 -5.42 8.57 -4.94
C ILE A 67 -4.64 9.82 -5.35
N GLU A 68 -5.25 10.74 -6.06
CA GLU A 68 -4.59 12.00 -6.44
C GLU A 68 -4.94 13.15 -5.50
N LYS A 69 -6.21 13.28 -5.15
CA LYS A 69 -6.71 14.43 -4.37
C LYS A 69 -6.54 14.28 -2.88
N ASP A 70 -6.67 13.04 -2.38
CA ASP A 70 -6.72 12.75 -0.95
C ASP A 70 -5.51 11.93 -0.51
N ASN A 71 -4.35 12.16 -1.11
CA ASN A 71 -3.17 11.33 -0.88
C ASN A 71 -2.71 11.32 0.58
N LEU A 72 -2.83 12.44 1.29
CA LEU A 72 -2.44 12.49 2.71
C LEU A 72 -3.37 11.62 3.58
N ASP A 73 -4.66 11.63 3.28
CA ASP A 73 -5.63 10.79 4.00
C ASP A 73 -5.35 9.30 3.76
N ILE A 74 -5.03 8.94 2.52
CA ILE A 74 -4.69 7.55 2.19
C ILE A 74 -3.44 7.11 2.95
N ARG A 75 -2.41 7.95 3.00
CA ARG A 75 -1.15 7.62 3.68
C ARG A 75 -1.33 7.36 5.17
N GLN A 76 -2.36 7.93 5.79
CA GLN A 76 -2.69 7.68 7.18
C GLN A 76 -3.50 6.41 7.40
N ARG A 77 -4.04 5.81 6.34
CA ARG A 77 -4.95 4.67 6.41
C ARG A 77 -4.35 3.35 5.90
N VAL A 78 -3.23 3.42 5.16
CA VAL A 78 -2.63 2.23 4.54
C VAL A 78 -1.27 1.91 5.14
N GLY A 79 -0.93 0.61 5.12
CA GLY A 79 0.44 0.16 5.32
C GLY A 79 0.98 -0.40 4.01
N TYR A 80 2.22 -0.10 3.71
CA TYR A 80 2.87 -0.57 2.49
C TYR A 80 4.13 -1.35 2.83
N MET A 81 4.21 -2.57 2.33
CA MET A 81 5.40 -3.41 2.47
C MET A 81 6.01 -3.62 1.09
N PRO A 82 7.04 -2.85 0.73
CA PRO A 82 7.69 -3.00 -0.58
C PRO A 82 8.48 -4.30 -0.67
N GLY A 83 8.80 -4.71 -1.91
CA GLY A 83 9.59 -5.91 -2.14
C GLY A 83 11.05 -5.80 -1.71
N ARG A 84 11.52 -4.59 -1.42
CA ARG A 84 12.87 -4.35 -0.90
C ARG A 84 12.82 -4.15 0.61
N PHE A 85 13.94 -4.43 1.29
CA PHE A 85 14.05 -4.17 2.71
C PHE A 85 13.84 -2.68 2.98
N SER A 86 12.85 -2.34 3.79
CA SER A 86 12.43 -0.96 4.02
C SER A 86 12.52 -0.54 5.48
N LEU A 87 12.91 -1.44 6.37
CA LEU A 87 13.12 -1.12 7.77
C LEU A 87 14.49 -0.47 7.97
N TYR A 88 14.66 0.21 9.08
CA TYR A 88 15.95 0.81 9.43
C TYR A 88 16.88 -0.26 9.99
N PRO A 89 17.95 -0.64 9.27
CA PRO A 89 18.83 -1.74 9.71
C PRO A 89 19.63 -1.42 10.97
N ASP A 90 19.83 -0.13 11.26
CA ASP A 90 20.56 0.31 12.46
C ASP A 90 19.69 0.28 13.73
N LEU A 91 18.40 0.08 13.59
CA LEU A 91 17.46 0.03 14.69
C LEU A 91 17.08 -1.43 15.00
N SER A 92 16.79 -1.71 16.28
CA SER A 92 16.24 -2.99 16.67
C SER A 92 14.82 -3.18 16.12
N VAL A 93 14.28 -4.39 16.22
CA VAL A 93 12.90 -4.68 15.84
C VAL A 93 11.95 -3.79 16.65
N GLU A 94 12.16 -3.67 17.96
CA GLU A 94 11.32 -2.85 18.82
C GLU A 94 11.39 -1.37 18.43
N GLU A 95 12.58 -0.85 18.15
CA GLU A 95 12.75 0.53 17.73
C GLU A 95 12.08 0.81 16.38
N ASN A 96 12.15 -0.13 15.43
CA ASN A 96 11.42 -0.02 14.17
C ASN A 96 9.91 0.03 14.40
N LEU A 97 9.39 -0.85 15.25
CA LEU A 97 7.95 -0.87 15.58
C LEU A 97 7.52 0.46 16.20
N GLN A 98 8.28 1.00 17.14
CA GLN A 98 7.97 2.27 17.79
C GLN A 98 8.00 3.43 16.80
N PHE A 99 8.98 3.46 15.89
CA PHE A 99 9.09 4.50 14.88
C PHE A 99 7.86 4.51 13.97
N PHE A 100 7.49 3.35 13.41
CA PHE A 100 6.35 3.27 12.50
C PHE A 100 5.02 3.50 13.22
N ALA A 101 4.89 3.07 14.46
CA ALA A 101 3.71 3.37 15.26
C ALA A 101 3.55 4.89 15.45
N ALA A 102 4.64 5.58 15.76
CA ALA A 102 4.62 7.04 15.93
C ALA A 102 4.22 7.76 14.65
N LEU A 103 4.64 7.28 13.47
CA LEU A 103 4.25 7.87 12.18
C LEU A 103 2.74 7.83 11.97
N PHE A 104 2.05 6.82 12.51
CA PHE A 104 0.60 6.68 12.38
C PHE A 104 -0.16 7.18 13.61
N GLY A 105 0.53 7.83 14.55
CA GLY A 105 -0.10 8.40 15.73
C GLY A 105 -0.61 7.38 16.74
N VAL A 106 -0.02 6.18 16.76
CA VAL A 106 -0.38 5.11 17.68
C VAL A 106 0.86 4.67 18.47
N THR A 107 0.65 3.84 19.50
CA THR A 107 1.75 3.24 20.26
C THR A 107 1.82 1.74 19.97
N VAL A 108 2.99 1.15 20.19
CA VAL A 108 3.16 -0.30 20.05
C VAL A 108 2.26 -1.03 21.06
N GLU A 109 2.09 -0.48 22.25
CA GLU A 109 1.27 -1.05 23.32
C GLU A 109 -0.19 -1.19 22.88
N GLU A 110 -0.72 -0.26 22.11
CA GLU A 110 -2.11 -0.31 21.63
C GLU A 110 -2.37 -1.49 20.69
N SER A 111 -1.34 -1.95 19.99
CA SER A 111 -1.46 -3.05 19.03
C SER A 111 -0.70 -4.31 19.46
N TYR A 112 -0.15 -4.32 20.68
CA TYR A 112 0.72 -5.39 21.11
C TYR A 112 0.05 -6.77 21.07
N ASP A 113 -1.22 -6.84 21.44
CA ASP A 113 -1.96 -8.09 21.42
C ASP A 113 -2.06 -8.72 20.04
N LEU A 114 -2.03 -7.88 18.99
CA LEU A 114 -2.08 -8.34 17.60
C LEU A 114 -0.73 -8.89 17.14
N ILE A 115 0.37 -8.29 17.59
CA ILE A 115 1.70 -8.63 17.10
C ILE A 115 2.49 -9.58 17.99
N GLU A 116 2.12 -9.70 19.27
CA GLU A 116 2.85 -10.51 20.24
C GLU A 116 3.08 -11.95 19.78
N PRO A 117 2.07 -12.68 19.29
CA PRO A 117 2.29 -14.08 18.88
C PRO A 117 3.33 -14.23 17.78
N ILE A 118 3.44 -13.24 16.88
CA ILE A 118 4.43 -13.25 15.80
C ILE A 118 5.77 -12.77 16.30
N TYR A 119 5.78 -11.67 17.05
CA TYR A 119 6.98 -11.02 17.56
C TYR A 119 7.81 -11.95 18.45
N LYS A 120 7.17 -12.72 19.33
CA LYS A 120 7.86 -13.63 20.22
C LYS A 120 8.42 -14.88 19.55
N GLN A 121 7.99 -15.17 18.32
CA GLN A 121 8.52 -16.29 17.55
C GLN A 121 9.78 -15.93 16.76
N ILE A 122 10.08 -14.67 16.64
CA ILE A 122 11.25 -14.18 15.94
C ILE A 122 12.41 -14.00 16.90
#